data_fc9d6adb2652e39f1fb9287b0c642b2b
#
_entry.id   fc9d6adb2652e39f1fb9287b0c642b2b
#
_cell.length_a   1.000
_cell.length_b   1.000
_cell.length_c   1.000
_cell.angle_alpha   90.00
_cell.angle_beta   90.00
_cell.angle_gamma   90.00
#
_symmetry.space_group_name_H-M   'P 1'
#
loop_
_entity.id
_entity.type
_entity.pdbx_description
1 polymer ?
#
loop_
_entity_poly.entity_id
_entity_poly.type
_entity_poly.pdbx_seq_one_letter_code
_entity_poly.pdbx_strand_id
1 'polypeptide(L)'
;MISIIDYGMGNLRSVEKAFEKVGFGAVKTNNSEKLYKSDKIVLPGVGAFKDACDGLREINLVEPIKNHIKKGKPFLGICLGLQLLFTRSAEGGEQRGLGIIAGEVVRFESALTCLPVGQEKGEILAGKFVERTDTKLKIPHMGWNGIRIKKKVPVLRGVPDNAYMYFVHSYYVDPAQASFV
;
A
#
# COMPACT_ATOMS: atom_id res chain seq x y z
N MET A 1 -7.50 18.01 10.47
CA MET A 1 -8.60 17.10 10.02
C MET A 1 -8.00 15.94 9.24
N ILE A 2 -8.41 14.70 9.56
CA ILE A 2 -8.04 13.48 8.80
C ILE A 2 -9.19 13.17 7.85
N SER A 3 -8.88 13.01 6.56
CA SER A 3 -9.89 12.62 5.56
C SER A 3 -9.60 11.24 4.99
N ILE A 4 -10.62 10.40 4.97
CA ILE A 4 -10.62 9.08 4.33
C ILE A 4 -11.29 9.25 2.96
N ILE A 5 -10.56 8.92 1.90
CA ILE A 5 -11.10 9.04 0.54
C ILE A 5 -12.15 7.97 0.31
N ASP A 6 -13.34 8.44 -0.13
CA ASP A 6 -14.45 7.60 -0.54
C ASP A 6 -14.63 7.68 -2.05
N TYR A 7 -14.19 6.66 -2.75
CA TYR A 7 -14.30 6.54 -4.21
C TYR A 7 -15.10 5.28 -4.60
N GLY A 8 -15.94 4.81 -3.69
CA GLY A 8 -16.79 3.62 -3.89
C GLY A 8 -16.10 2.29 -3.57
N MET A 9 -14.82 2.30 -3.22
CA MET A 9 -14.06 1.09 -2.91
C MET A 9 -13.35 1.22 -1.56
N GLY A 10 -13.14 0.08 -0.89
CA GLY A 10 -12.46 0.05 0.40
C GLY A 10 -13.40 -0.17 1.59
N ASN A 11 -12.87 -0.72 2.66
CA ASN A 11 -13.61 -0.87 3.92
C ASN A 11 -13.49 0.42 4.75
N LEU A 12 -14.18 1.48 4.31
CA LEU A 12 -14.11 2.81 4.90
C LEU A 12 -14.53 2.82 6.37
N ARG A 13 -15.53 2.00 6.73
CA ARG A 13 -16.03 1.92 8.11
C ARG A 13 -14.99 1.34 9.06
N SER A 14 -14.27 0.31 8.63
CA SER A 14 -13.19 -0.27 9.45
C SER A 14 -12.05 0.72 9.66
N VAL A 15 -11.68 1.47 8.64
CA VAL A 15 -10.64 2.51 8.75
C VAL A 15 -11.10 3.64 9.68
N GLU A 16 -12.34 4.12 9.55
CA GLU A 16 -12.92 5.13 10.43
C GLU A 16 -12.92 4.65 11.89
N LYS A 17 -13.40 3.42 12.14
CA LYS A 17 -13.40 2.82 13.48
C LYS A 17 -12.00 2.60 14.06
N ALA A 18 -11.02 2.31 13.23
CA ALA A 18 -9.63 2.21 13.68
C ALA A 18 -9.12 3.57 14.18
N PHE A 19 -9.42 4.66 13.48
CA PHE A 19 -9.06 6.00 13.94
C PHE A 19 -9.78 6.37 15.24
N GLU A 20 -11.08 6.11 15.35
CA GLU A 20 -11.83 6.33 16.59
C GLU A 20 -11.23 5.55 17.77
N LYS A 21 -10.85 4.28 17.54
CA LYS A 21 -10.25 3.42 18.56
C LYS A 21 -8.95 3.98 19.14
N VAL A 22 -8.16 4.68 18.31
CA VAL A 22 -6.91 5.33 18.74
C VAL A 22 -7.09 6.80 19.14
N GLY A 23 -8.34 7.26 19.28
CA GLY A 23 -8.67 8.59 19.80
C GLY A 23 -8.67 9.72 18.78
N PHE A 24 -8.72 9.41 17.48
CA PHE A 24 -8.75 10.43 16.42
C PHE A 24 -10.05 10.37 15.61
N GLY A 25 -10.63 11.54 15.33
CA GLY A 25 -11.73 11.68 14.37
C GLY A 25 -11.20 11.67 12.93
N ALA A 26 -11.86 10.91 12.07
CA ALA A 26 -11.61 10.91 10.63
C ALA A 26 -12.95 11.03 9.86
N VAL A 27 -12.94 11.75 8.74
CA VAL A 27 -14.13 12.03 7.94
C VAL A 27 -14.02 11.41 6.57
N LYS A 28 -15.01 10.61 6.17
CA LYS A 28 -15.12 10.09 4.81
C LYS A 28 -15.53 11.20 3.85
N THR A 29 -14.88 11.27 2.71
CA THR A 29 -15.21 12.29 1.71
C THR A 29 -14.78 11.89 0.31
N ASN A 30 -15.63 12.23 -0.65
CA ASN A 30 -15.37 12.23 -2.09
C ASN A 30 -15.26 13.66 -2.65
N ASN A 31 -15.24 14.66 -1.80
CA ASN A 31 -15.23 16.06 -2.20
C ASN A 31 -13.80 16.61 -2.25
N SER A 32 -13.38 17.08 -3.41
CA SER A 32 -12.04 17.63 -3.66
C SER A 32 -11.71 18.83 -2.77
N GLU A 33 -12.66 19.73 -2.51
CA GLU A 33 -12.42 20.90 -1.67
C GLU A 33 -12.12 20.50 -0.22
N LYS A 34 -12.82 19.47 0.30
CA LYS A 34 -12.53 18.93 1.62
C LYS A 34 -11.14 18.32 1.67
N LEU A 35 -10.71 17.61 0.60
CA LEU A 35 -9.36 17.07 0.51
C LEU A 35 -8.29 18.17 0.50
N TYR A 36 -8.50 19.28 -0.20
CA TYR A 36 -7.56 20.42 -0.18
C TYR A 36 -7.39 21.02 1.22
N LYS A 37 -8.45 21.03 2.03
CA LYS A 37 -8.45 21.54 3.41
C LYS A 37 -7.96 20.52 4.43
N SER A 38 -7.74 19.26 4.04
CA SER A 38 -7.30 18.18 4.93
C SER A 38 -5.85 18.38 5.35
N ASP A 39 -5.55 18.04 6.61
CA ASP A 39 -4.17 17.99 7.11
C ASP A 39 -3.52 16.66 6.77
N LYS A 40 -4.29 15.58 6.79
CA LYS A 40 -3.85 14.22 6.52
C LYS A 40 -4.89 13.50 5.66
N ILE A 41 -4.44 12.68 4.73
CA ILE A 41 -5.30 11.88 3.86
C ILE A 41 -5.00 10.40 4.02
N VAL A 42 -6.05 9.60 4.04
CA VAL A 42 -5.99 8.13 3.99
C VAL A 42 -6.69 7.65 2.73
N LEU A 43 -6.02 6.84 1.94
CA LEU A 43 -6.56 6.16 0.76
C LEU A 43 -6.62 4.66 1.05
N PRO A 44 -7.74 4.13 1.53
CA PRO A 44 -7.95 2.70 1.58
C PRO A 44 -8.29 2.16 0.20
N GLY A 45 -8.04 0.88 -0.04
CA GLY A 45 -8.44 0.26 -1.29
C GLY A 45 -8.54 -1.26 -1.16
N VAL A 46 -9.55 -1.82 -1.83
CA VAL A 46 -9.76 -3.26 -2.04
C VAL A 46 -10.26 -3.48 -3.48
N GLY A 47 -10.15 -4.70 -3.99
CA GLY A 47 -10.59 -5.02 -5.35
C GLY A 47 -9.52 -4.87 -6.39
N ALA A 48 -9.90 -4.61 -7.66
CA ALA A 48 -9.00 -4.56 -8.79
C ALA A 48 -8.33 -3.18 -8.96
N PHE A 49 -7.06 -3.20 -9.32
CA PHE A 49 -6.25 -1.97 -9.51
C PHE A 49 -6.86 -1.02 -10.55
N LYS A 50 -7.32 -1.56 -11.67
CA LYS A 50 -7.93 -0.76 -12.75
C LYS A 50 -9.17 -0.02 -12.27
N ASP A 51 -10.10 -0.74 -11.64
CA ASP A 51 -11.37 -0.18 -11.19
C ASP A 51 -11.16 0.92 -10.14
N ALA A 52 -10.17 0.73 -9.26
CA ALA A 52 -9.79 1.72 -8.28
C ALA A 52 -9.21 3.00 -8.91
N CYS A 53 -8.36 2.86 -9.93
CA CYS A 53 -7.84 4.00 -10.68
C CYS A 53 -8.96 4.76 -11.42
N ASP A 54 -9.87 4.03 -12.06
CA ASP A 54 -10.97 4.60 -12.81
C ASP A 54 -11.95 5.32 -11.88
N GLY A 55 -12.32 4.72 -10.75
CA GLY A 55 -13.16 5.36 -9.74
C GLY A 55 -12.58 6.69 -9.20
N LEU A 56 -11.27 6.75 -8.95
CA LEU A 56 -10.61 8.00 -8.53
C LEU A 56 -10.61 9.06 -9.65
N ARG A 57 -10.48 8.65 -10.93
CA ARG A 57 -10.53 9.54 -12.08
C ARG A 57 -11.94 10.10 -12.32
N GLU A 58 -12.96 9.24 -12.26
CA GLU A 58 -14.36 9.60 -12.46
C GLU A 58 -14.84 10.71 -11.49
N ILE A 59 -14.41 10.63 -10.25
CA ILE A 59 -14.75 11.65 -9.24
C ILE A 59 -13.72 12.79 -9.11
N ASN A 60 -12.76 12.86 -10.05
CA ASN A 60 -11.74 13.91 -10.14
C ASN A 60 -10.88 14.09 -8.88
N LEU A 61 -10.55 13.01 -8.17
CA LEU A 61 -9.72 13.08 -6.95
C LEU A 61 -8.23 12.85 -7.17
N VAL A 62 -7.79 12.48 -8.38
CA VAL A 62 -6.37 12.22 -8.68
C VAL A 62 -5.51 13.46 -8.44
N GLU A 63 -5.88 14.61 -8.99
CA GLU A 63 -5.11 15.85 -8.83
C GLU A 63 -5.14 16.41 -7.38
N PRO A 64 -6.26 16.41 -6.65
CA PRO A 64 -6.27 16.69 -5.23
C PRO A 64 -5.29 15.84 -4.40
N ILE A 65 -5.23 14.52 -4.68
CA ILE A 65 -4.29 13.61 -4.02
C ILE A 65 -2.84 13.98 -4.33
N LYS A 66 -2.50 14.15 -5.62
CA LYS A 66 -1.15 14.54 -6.05
C LYS A 66 -0.71 15.86 -5.41
N ASN A 67 -1.58 16.85 -5.41
CA ASN A 67 -1.30 18.16 -4.81
C ASN A 67 -1.10 18.08 -3.29
N HIS A 68 -1.86 17.23 -2.59
CA HIS A 68 -1.70 17.02 -1.16
C HIS A 68 -0.31 16.44 -0.84
N ILE A 69 0.11 15.41 -1.57
CA ILE A 69 1.40 14.75 -1.41
C ILE A 69 2.55 15.70 -1.80
N LYS A 70 2.42 16.43 -2.93
CA LYS A 70 3.40 17.41 -3.39
C LYS A 70 3.65 18.52 -2.36
N LYS A 71 2.65 18.89 -1.57
CA LYS A 71 2.77 19.85 -0.47
C LYS A 71 3.43 19.26 0.78
N GLY A 72 3.91 18.03 0.74
CA GLY A 72 4.53 17.34 1.87
C GLY A 72 3.56 16.99 3.01
N LYS A 73 2.26 17.03 2.78
CA LYS A 73 1.27 16.67 3.79
C LYS A 73 1.20 15.14 3.97
N PRO A 74 0.95 14.65 5.21
CA PRO A 74 0.87 13.22 5.49
C PRO A 74 -0.20 12.51 4.67
N PHE A 75 0.21 11.40 4.06
CA PHE A 75 -0.65 10.53 3.26
C PHE A 75 -0.42 9.07 3.65
N LEU A 76 -1.49 8.30 3.80
CA LEU A 76 -1.43 6.87 4.10
C LEU A 76 -2.23 6.08 3.07
N GLY A 77 -1.54 5.32 2.23
CA GLY A 77 -2.16 4.31 1.37
C GLY A 77 -2.27 2.97 2.11
N ILE A 78 -3.45 2.38 2.11
CA ILE A 78 -3.69 1.08 2.76
C ILE A 78 -3.98 0.03 1.68
N CYS A 79 -3.18 -1.03 1.63
CA CYS A 79 -3.29 -2.14 0.68
C CYS A 79 -3.31 -1.63 -0.78
N LEU A 80 -4.40 -1.82 -1.51
CA LEU A 80 -4.55 -1.30 -2.88
C LEU A 80 -4.30 0.22 -2.95
N GLY A 81 -4.70 0.98 -1.91
CA GLY A 81 -4.43 2.43 -1.84
C GLY A 81 -2.94 2.79 -1.85
N LEU A 82 -2.06 1.93 -1.32
CA LEU A 82 -0.61 2.06 -1.49
C LEU A 82 -0.19 1.75 -2.93
N GLN A 83 -0.71 0.67 -3.50
CA GLN A 83 -0.37 0.24 -4.86
C GLN A 83 -0.71 1.32 -5.90
N LEU A 84 -1.85 1.99 -5.75
CA LEU A 84 -2.30 3.06 -6.65
C LEU A 84 -1.30 4.22 -6.79
N LEU A 85 -0.42 4.44 -5.80
CA LEU A 85 0.58 5.53 -5.86
C LEU A 85 1.66 5.29 -6.94
N PHE A 86 1.85 4.04 -7.35
CA PHE A 86 2.91 3.65 -8.28
C PHE A 86 2.60 4.02 -9.73
N THR A 87 3.62 3.92 -10.60
CA THR A 87 3.50 4.30 -12.01
C THR A 87 2.57 3.37 -12.77
N ARG A 88 2.70 2.04 -12.51
CA ARG A 88 1.91 1.02 -13.22
C ARG A 88 1.72 -0.24 -12.38
N SER A 89 0.78 -1.08 -12.82
CA SER A 89 0.50 -2.40 -12.26
C SER A 89 0.39 -3.43 -13.36
N ALA A 90 0.85 -4.65 -13.08
CA ALA A 90 0.69 -5.83 -13.94
C ALA A 90 -0.65 -6.56 -13.71
N GLU A 91 -1.53 -6.04 -12.86
CA GLU A 91 -2.82 -6.67 -12.56
C GLU A 91 -3.80 -6.54 -13.72
N GLY A 92 -4.21 -7.69 -14.29
CA GLY A 92 -5.16 -7.70 -15.40
C GLY A 92 -4.62 -7.08 -16.70
N GLY A 93 -3.29 -7.13 -16.90
CA GLY A 93 -2.56 -6.45 -17.96
C GLY A 93 -1.88 -5.17 -17.47
N GLU A 94 -1.25 -4.41 -18.34
CA GLU A 94 -0.56 -3.18 -17.94
C GLU A 94 -1.58 -2.07 -17.64
N GLN A 95 -1.65 -1.65 -16.39
CA GLN A 95 -2.53 -0.59 -15.91
C GLN A 95 -1.73 0.60 -15.39
N ARG A 96 -2.13 1.83 -15.73
CA ARG A 96 -1.49 3.05 -15.23
C ARG A 96 -2.04 3.45 -13.88
N GLY A 97 -1.14 3.61 -12.89
CA GLY A 97 -1.46 4.15 -11.56
C GLY A 97 -1.47 5.67 -11.51
N LEU A 98 -1.31 6.22 -10.33
CA LEU A 98 -1.27 7.68 -10.11
C LEU A 98 0.10 8.29 -10.48
N GLY A 99 1.16 7.48 -10.57
CA GLY A 99 2.50 7.93 -10.94
C GLY A 99 3.13 8.90 -9.93
N ILE A 100 2.84 8.73 -8.66
CA ILE A 100 3.40 9.55 -7.57
C ILE A 100 4.73 8.97 -7.12
N ILE A 101 4.83 7.64 -7.08
CA ILE A 101 6.05 6.90 -6.75
C ILE A 101 6.48 6.15 -8.01
N ALA A 102 7.73 6.36 -8.44
CA ALA A 102 8.30 5.61 -9.54
C ALA A 102 8.49 4.15 -9.15
N GLY A 103 8.02 3.23 -9.99
CA GLY A 103 8.05 1.80 -9.75
C GLY A 103 6.77 1.11 -10.20
N GLU A 104 6.65 -0.15 -9.87
CA GLU A 104 5.60 -1.02 -10.39
C GLU A 104 4.91 -1.81 -9.28
N VAL A 105 3.71 -2.28 -9.59
CA VAL A 105 3.00 -3.27 -8.80
C VAL A 105 3.06 -4.59 -9.57
N VAL A 106 3.77 -5.55 -9.01
CA VAL A 106 4.07 -6.82 -9.66
C VAL A 106 3.41 -7.99 -8.91
N ARG A 107 3.08 -9.04 -9.65
CA ARG A 107 2.50 -10.25 -9.06
C ARG A 107 3.58 -11.07 -8.36
N PHE A 108 3.22 -11.69 -7.23
CA PHE A 108 4.06 -12.76 -6.70
C PHE A 108 4.17 -13.88 -7.72
N GLU A 109 5.40 -14.26 -8.06
CA GLU A 109 5.62 -15.45 -8.84
C GLU A 109 5.72 -16.68 -7.92
N SER A 110 5.24 -17.81 -8.40
CA SER A 110 5.51 -19.06 -7.69
C SER A 110 7.02 -19.28 -7.67
N ALA A 111 7.57 -19.57 -6.50
CA ALA A 111 8.95 -19.46 -6.06
C ALA A 111 10.11 -20.00 -6.93
N LEU A 112 9.93 -20.21 -8.23
CA LEU A 112 10.97 -20.76 -9.10
C LEU A 112 11.77 -19.74 -9.95
N THR A 113 11.40 -18.44 -9.98
CA THR A 113 11.97 -17.55 -11.00
C THR A 113 12.49 -16.18 -10.54
N CYS A 114 12.38 -15.79 -9.28
CA CYS A 114 12.72 -14.41 -8.89
C CYS A 114 13.71 -14.27 -7.75
N LEU A 115 14.90 -14.82 -7.92
CA LEU A 115 16.07 -14.28 -7.23
C LEU A 115 17.02 -13.68 -8.28
N PRO A 116 17.45 -12.42 -8.15
CA PRO A 116 18.57 -11.90 -8.91
C PRO A 116 19.75 -12.84 -8.75
N VAL A 117 20.45 -13.12 -9.85
CA VAL A 117 21.67 -13.93 -9.85
C VAL A 117 22.63 -13.38 -8.79
N GLY A 118 22.91 -14.17 -7.74
CA GLY A 118 23.82 -13.78 -6.65
C GLY A 118 23.18 -13.58 -5.28
N GLN A 119 21.84 -13.71 -5.13
CA GLN A 119 21.22 -13.75 -3.79
C GLN A 119 21.03 -15.19 -3.30
N GLU A 120 21.47 -15.45 -2.07
CA GLU A 120 21.30 -16.76 -1.44
C GLU A 120 19.81 -17.12 -1.33
N LYS A 121 19.50 -18.39 -1.65
CA LYS A 121 18.14 -18.95 -1.56
C LYS A 121 17.74 -19.08 -0.08
N GLY A 122 17.01 -18.10 0.45
CA GLY A 122 16.53 -18.21 1.83
C GLY A 122 15.55 -17.09 2.20
N GLU A 123 14.71 -17.36 3.15
CA GLU A 123 13.73 -16.42 3.75
C GLU A 123 14.04 -16.21 5.23
N ILE A 124 13.89 -14.99 5.73
CA ILE A 124 13.98 -14.75 7.17
C ILE A 124 12.59 -14.96 7.77
N LEU A 125 12.36 -16.16 8.31
CA LEU A 125 11.18 -16.48 9.09
C LEU A 125 11.52 -16.39 10.59
N ALA A 126 10.74 -15.63 11.35
CA ALA A 126 10.92 -15.46 12.79
C ALA A 126 12.35 -15.04 13.22
N GLY A 127 13.00 -14.18 12.41
CA GLY A 127 14.35 -13.69 12.68
C GLY A 127 15.49 -14.66 12.40
N LYS A 128 15.20 -15.83 11.82
CA LYS A 128 16.20 -16.79 11.35
C LYS A 128 16.18 -16.91 9.84
N PHE A 129 17.35 -16.98 9.23
CA PHE A 129 17.50 -17.34 7.81
C PHE A 129 17.07 -18.80 7.65
N VAL A 130 16.02 -19.03 6.86
CA VAL A 130 15.56 -20.39 6.54
C VAL A 130 15.81 -20.60 5.06
N GLU A 131 16.62 -21.60 4.72
CA GLU A 131 16.79 -22.03 3.34
C GLU A 131 15.43 -22.45 2.76
N ARG A 132 15.10 -21.90 1.58
CA ARG A 132 13.88 -22.32 0.87
C ARG A 132 14.02 -23.77 0.42
N THR A 133 13.30 -24.64 1.07
CA THR A 133 12.90 -25.91 0.46
C THR A 133 11.87 -25.61 -0.62
N ASP A 134 11.85 -26.36 -1.72
CA ASP A 134 11.04 -26.17 -2.96
C ASP A 134 9.52 -26.07 -2.79
N THR A 135 9.03 -25.42 -1.75
CA THR A 135 7.61 -25.21 -1.51
C THR A 135 7.12 -24.01 -2.32
N LYS A 136 6.25 -24.27 -3.29
CA LYS A 136 5.54 -23.22 -4.04
C LYS A 136 4.88 -22.26 -3.07
N LEU A 137 5.21 -20.97 -3.15
CA LEU A 137 4.49 -19.95 -2.39
C LEU A 137 3.02 -19.97 -2.77
N LYS A 138 2.15 -20.04 -1.77
CA LYS A 138 0.70 -19.96 -1.98
C LYS A 138 0.33 -18.52 -2.33
N ILE A 139 -0.32 -18.34 -3.47
CA ILE A 139 -0.85 -17.04 -3.90
C ILE A 139 -2.38 -17.10 -3.82
N PRO A 140 -3.05 -16.13 -3.19
CA PRO A 140 -2.48 -14.94 -2.51
C PRO A 140 -1.68 -15.28 -1.25
N HIS A 141 -0.72 -14.40 -0.92
CA HIS A 141 -0.08 -14.37 0.40
C HIS A 141 -1.13 -13.92 1.42
N MET A 142 -1.49 -14.81 2.34
CA MET A 142 -2.50 -14.56 3.38
C MET A 142 -1.97 -15.01 4.74
N GLY A 143 -1.99 -14.10 5.70
CA GLY A 143 -1.62 -14.45 7.08
C GLY A 143 -0.96 -13.31 7.86
N TRP A 144 -0.63 -13.63 9.11
CA TRP A 144 0.13 -12.76 10.00
C TRP A 144 1.62 -12.93 9.76
N ASN A 145 2.29 -11.83 9.40
CA ASN A 145 3.73 -11.82 9.20
C ASN A 145 4.36 -10.61 9.87
N GLY A 146 5.59 -10.80 10.38
CA GLY A 146 6.40 -9.72 10.92
C GLY A 146 6.87 -8.77 9.83
N ILE A 147 6.82 -7.48 10.11
CA ILE A 147 7.40 -6.45 9.24
C ILE A 147 8.81 -6.11 9.69
N ARG A 148 9.73 -5.95 8.76
CA ARG A 148 11.08 -5.47 9.02
C ARG A 148 11.17 -3.98 8.71
N ILE A 149 11.42 -3.17 9.73
CA ILE A 149 11.52 -1.71 9.58
C ILE A 149 12.92 -1.36 9.05
N LYS A 150 13.03 -1.05 7.77
CA LYS A 150 14.30 -0.68 7.12
C LYS A 150 14.69 0.77 7.41
N LYS A 151 13.70 1.64 7.62
CA LYS A 151 13.90 3.07 7.80
C LYS A 151 12.98 3.62 8.88
N LYS A 152 13.56 4.39 9.79
CA LYS A 152 12.77 5.08 10.83
C LYS A 152 11.98 6.22 10.19
N VAL A 153 10.68 6.09 10.12
CA VAL A 153 9.75 7.09 9.57
C VAL A 153 8.65 7.43 10.58
N PRO A 154 8.11 8.65 10.56
CA PRO A 154 7.11 9.08 11.55
C PRO A 154 5.88 8.19 11.64
N VAL A 155 5.41 7.62 10.52
CA VAL A 155 4.22 6.74 10.47
C VAL A 155 4.41 5.42 11.21
N LEU A 156 5.66 4.97 11.41
CA LEU A 156 5.99 3.75 12.15
C LEU A 156 6.48 4.02 13.58
N ARG A 157 6.36 5.26 14.08
CA ARG A 157 6.77 5.60 15.44
C ARG A 157 5.96 4.77 16.46
N GLY A 158 6.67 4.07 17.32
CA GLY A 158 6.06 3.18 18.33
C GLY A 158 5.71 1.79 17.84
N VAL A 159 5.90 1.51 16.55
CA VAL A 159 5.79 0.15 16.01
C VAL A 159 7.13 -0.54 16.19
N PRO A 160 7.21 -1.68 16.94
CA PRO A 160 8.45 -2.42 17.09
C PRO A 160 8.85 -3.10 15.77
N ASP A 161 10.16 -3.32 15.58
CA ASP A 161 10.62 -4.18 14.50
C ASP A 161 10.09 -5.60 14.70
N ASN A 162 9.79 -6.30 13.63
CA ASN A 162 9.08 -7.59 13.61
C ASN A 162 7.64 -7.55 14.20
N ALA A 163 7.01 -6.38 14.31
CA ALA A 163 5.58 -6.31 14.61
C ALA A 163 4.77 -7.09 13.57
N TYR A 164 3.82 -7.88 14.05
CA TYR A 164 2.97 -8.67 13.16
C TYR A 164 1.89 -7.82 12.53
N MET A 165 1.78 -7.91 11.20
CA MET A 165 0.70 -7.33 10.41
C MET A 165 -0.02 -8.43 9.65
N TYR A 166 -1.33 -8.27 9.40
CA TYR A 166 -2.08 -9.20 8.58
C TYR A 166 -1.97 -8.81 7.11
N PHE A 167 -1.52 -9.76 6.30
CA PHE A 167 -1.37 -9.61 4.86
C PHE A 167 -2.43 -10.40 4.11
N VAL A 168 -2.94 -9.83 3.03
CA VAL A 168 -3.81 -10.51 2.07
C VAL A 168 -3.62 -9.86 0.70
N HIS A 169 -2.70 -10.41 -0.11
CA HIS A 169 -2.38 -9.82 -1.40
C HIS A 169 -1.75 -10.83 -2.36
N SER A 170 -1.97 -10.63 -3.67
CA SER A 170 -1.33 -11.37 -4.76
C SER A 170 -0.28 -10.54 -5.49
N TYR A 171 -0.25 -9.22 -5.24
CA TYR A 171 0.64 -8.26 -5.84
C TYR A 171 1.38 -7.48 -4.76
N TYR A 172 2.57 -7.03 -5.04
CA TYR A 172 3.37 -6.18 -4.16
C TYR A 172 3.96 -5.01 -4.93
N VAL A 173 4.39 -3.99 -4.21
CA VAL A 173 5.01 -2.80 -4.79
C VAL A 173 6.51 -3.01 -4.95
N ASP A 174 7.05 -2.67 -6.13
CA ASP A 174 8.47 -2.68 -6.45
C ASP A 174 8.93 -1.26 -6.82
N PRO A 175 9.42 -0.49 -5.85
CA PRO A 175 9.90 0.87 -6.08
C PRO A 175 11.15 0.91 -6.94
N ALA A 176 11.19 1.79 -7.94
CA ALA A 176 12.37 2.00 -8.79
C ALA A 176 13.61 2.51 -8.03
N GLN A 177 13.43 3.05 -6.83
CA GLN A 177 14.50 3.54 -5.97
C GLN A 177 14.41 2.93 -4.57
N ALA A 178 15.49 2.32 -4.11
CA ALA A 178 15.58 1.75 -2.75
C ALA A 178 15.39 2.78 -1.62
N SER A 179 15.50 4.08 -1.92
CA SER A 179 15.25 5.16 -0.95
C SER A 179 13.81 5.26 -0.47
N PHE A 180 12.86 4.61 -1.17
CA PHE A 180 11.45 4.57 -0.77
C PHE A 180 11.13 3.42 0.19
N VAL A 181 12.05 2.50 0.42
CA VAL A 181 11.87 1.29 1.27
C VAL A 181 12.66 1.41 2.57
#